data_226156e4c221116e5a59a33acfad5faf
#
_entry.id   226156e4c221116e5a59a33acfad5faf
#
_cell.length_a   1.000
_cell.length_b   1.000
_cell.length_c   1.000
_cell.angle_alpha   90.00
_cell.angle_beta   90.00
_cell.angle_gamma   90.00
#
_symmetry.space_group_name_H-M   'P 1'
#
loop_
_entity.id
_entity.type
_entity.pdbx_description
1 polymer ?
#
loop_
_entity_poly.entity_id
_entity_poly.type
_entity_poly.pdbx_seq_one_letter_code
_entity_poly.pdbx_strand_id
1 'polypeptide(L)'
;MPNNHNAATALDPTRAHSAAIEPNTVAAQDRPELRKAMAEIVDSGFVGVSVRVNDERGEWAGSAGTAELGGTAKPPVDGHVRIASNTKTFTAALVLHLVAEGTIGLDSPAVHYLPEFALDERITVRMLLQHTSGIFNFTGELYDDGTVVLGIPAPGTPSGEEWVADRFKTYRPQELVELALSKPTRFAPGAGWSYSNTNYVLARLLIEKVTGRSFAEEMRQRILVPLGLSGTVAPETSPDIPEPHAHAYYRCTGDGGERIVDVTRHNPSWNPCGGDMISTTRDLHTFLSALLRGELLPADLLAELCTPHPTGIPAMDYGLGVFIRDLGDDGGIVITHNGAHAGYATLMYSTPDGATTMTAALTCVDDSAMSIAVPFQNAQQRLLAAVFGGRQRRVH
;
A
#
# COMPACT_ATOMS: atom_id res chain seq x y z
N MET A 1 -43.20 52.50 43.83
CA MET A 1 -42.12 52.52 42.88
C MET A 1 -42.02 51.08 42.39
N PRO A 2 -42.35 50.81 41.10
CA PRO A 2 -42.73 49.45 40.70
C PRO A 2 -41.55 48.57 40.31
N ASN A 3 -41.66 47.30 40.73
CA ASN A 3 -40.87 46.20 40.32
C ASN A 3 -41.19 45.77 38.86
N ASN A 4 -40.16 45.65 38.04
CA ASN A 4 -40.28 45.02 36.74
C ASN A 4 -39.76 43.59 36.80
N HIS A 5 -40.66 42.61 36.76
CA HIS A 5 -40.35 41.20 36.54
C HIS A 5 -40.21 40.99 35.05
N ASN A 6 -39.03 40.62 34.60
CA ASN A 6 -38.80 40.14 33.26
C ASN A 6 -38.99 38.61 33.23
N ALA A 7 -40.05 38.17 32.62
CA ALA A 7 -40.35 36.76 32.41
C ALA A 7 -39.47 36.18 31.31
N ALA A 8 -38.62 35.22 31.70
CA ALA A 8 -37.91 34.42 30.74
C ALA A 8 -38.83 33.40 30.07
N THR A 9 -39.05 33.52 28.80
CA THR A 9 -39.77 32.58 27.97
C THR A 9 -38.92 31.32 27.75
N ALA A 10 -39.39 30.20 28.29
CA ALA A 10 -38.80 28.90 28.08
C ALA A 10 -38.98 28.49 26.61
N LEU A 11 -37.88 28.14 25.94
CA LEU A 11 -37.87 27.54 24.60
C LEU A 11 -38.26 26.08 24.71
N ASP A 12 -39.30 25.70 23.98
CA ASP A 12 -39.82 24.35 23.82
C ASP A 12 -38.80 23.46 23.02
N PRO A 13 -38.31 22.32 23.58
CA PRO A 13 -37.29 21.50 22.93
C PRO A 13 -37.85 20.49 21.88
N THR A 14 -39.10 20.58 21.44
CA THR A 14 -39.74 19.56 20.61
C THR A 14 -39.86 19.89 19.10
N ARG A 15 -39.08 20.85 18.56
CA ARG A 15 -39.06 21.14 17.12
C ARG A 15 -37.66 21.12 16.52
N ALA A 16 -36.96 20.01 16.63
CA ALA A 16 -35.86 19.67 15.72
C ALA A 16 -36.37 18.60 14.73
N HIS A 17 -36.99 19.04 13.63
CA HIS A 17 -37.17 18.16 12.48
C HIS A 17 -35.77 17.95 11.87
N SER A 18 -35.14 16.85 12.25
CA SER A 18 -34.05 16.26 11.51
C SER A 18 -34.64 15.78 10.18
N ALA A 19 -34.45 16.57 9.14
CA ALA A 19 -34.56 16.06 7.77
C ALA A 19 -33.39 15.07 7.61
N ALA A 20 -33.68 13.80 7.76
CA ALA A 20 -32.80 12.74 7.33
C ALA A 20 -32.59 12.93 5.82
N ILE A 21 -31.39 13.36 5.45
CA ILE A 21 -30.94 13.31 4.06
C ILE A 21 -30.87 11.82 3.73
N GLU A 22 -31.91 11.31 3.06
CA GLU A 22 -31.83 9.97 2.47
C GLU A 22 -30.61 9.94 1.55
N PRO A 23 -29.72 8.94 1.68
CA PRO A 23 -28.62 8.82 0.74
C PRO A 23 -29.24 8.62 -0.63
N ASN A 24 -28.88 9.50 -1.56
CA ASN A 24 -29.26 9.40 -2.95
C ASN A 24 -28.56 8.14 -3.51
N THR A 25 -29.21 6.98 -3.42
CA THR A 25 -28.74 5.75 -4.03
C THR A 25 -28.91 5.88 -5.53
N VAL A 26 -27.96 6.55 -6.17
CA VAL A 26 -27.73 6.39 -7.59
C VAL A 26 -27.38 4.90 -7.76
N ALA A 27 -28.25 4.16 -8.39
CA ALA A 27 -27.97 2.77 -8.72
C ALA A 27 -26.65 2.74 -9.47
N ALA A 28 -25.66 2.03 -8.91
CA ALA A 28 -24.31 1.98 -9.47
C ALA A 28 -24.42 1.64 -10.96
N GLN A 29 -23.92 2.52 -11.83
CA GLN A 29 -23.99 2.29 -13.27
C GLN A 29 -23.29 0.96 -13.60
N ASP A 30 -23.91 0.14 -14.45
CA ASP A 30 -23.27 -1.08 -14.90
C ASP A 30 -21.96 -0.76 -15.65
N ARG A 31 -20.92 -1.52 -15.34
CA ARG A 31 -19.56 -1.38 -15.87
C ARG A 31 -19.15 -2.67 -16.60
N PRO A 32 -19.71 -2.94 -17.79
CA PRO A 32 -19.40 -4.17 -18.53
C PRO A 32 -17.91 -4.28 -18.87
N GLU A 33 -17.22 -3.16 -19.09
CA GLU A 33 -15.78 -3.11 -19.32
C GLU A 33 -14.97 -3.63 -18.12
N LEU A 34 -15.36 -3.30 -16.90
CA LEU A 34 -14.70 -3.79 -15.67
C LEU A 34 -15.01 -5.26 -15.42
N ARG A 35 -16.27 -5.70 -15.67
CA ARG A 35 -16.63 -7.12 -15.57
C ARG A 35 -15.84 -7.99 -16.55
N LYS A 36 -15.68 -7.50 -17.79
CA LYS A 36 -14.86 -8.16 -18.81
C LYS A 36 -13.40 -8.24 -18.38
N ALA A 37 -12.82 -7.14 -17.93
CA ALA A 37 -11.44 -7.10 -17.44
C ALA A 37 -11.21 -8.10 -16.30
N MET A 38 -12.14 -8.16 -15.32
CA MET A 38 -12.03 -9.11 -14.21
C MET A 38 -12.14 -10.57 -14.67
N ALA A 39 -13.03 -10.88 -15.61
CA ALA A 39 -13.13 -12.23 -16.16
C ALA A 39 -11.84 -12.65 -16.84
N GLU A 40 -11.26 -11.78 -17.68
CA GLU A 40 -9.98 -12.02 -18.36
C GLU A 40 -8.81 -12.17 -17.38
N ILE A 41 -8.84 -11.49 -16.22
CA ILE A 41 -7.86 -11.65 -15.14
C ILE A 41 -7.96 -13.06 -14.55
N VAL A 42 -9.15 -13.53 -14.22
CA VAL A 42 -9.37 -14.90 -13.73
C VAL A 42 -8.92 -15.93 -14.78
N ASP A 43 -9.30 -15.75 -16.04
CA ASP A 43 -8.88 -16.63 -17.15
C ASP A 43 -7.37 -16.68 -17.34
N SER A 44 -6.62 -15.64 -16.90
CA SER A 44 -5.16 -15.59 -16.97
C SER A 44 -4.45 -16.30 -15.81
N GLY A 45 -5.20 -16.94 -14.89
CA GLY A 45 -4.65 -17.78 -13.82
C GLY A 45 -4.79 -17.23 -12.39
N PHE A 46 -5.48 -16.10 -12.21
CA PHE A 46 -5.81 -15.64 -10.85
C PHE A 46 -6.95 -16.48 -10.25
N VAL A 47 -6.87 -16.75 -8.95
CA VAL A 47 -7.93 -17.44 -8.21
C VAL A 47 -9.16 -16.54 -8.05
N GLY A 48 -8.92 -15.30 -7.66
CA GLY A 48 -9.96 -14.31 -7.49
C GLY A 48 -9.47 -12.88 -7.65
N VAL A 49 -10.42 -11.99 -7.94
CA VAL A 49 -10.20 -10.54 -8.07
C VAL A 49 -11.39 -9.78 -7.53
N SER A 50 -11.14 -8.73 -6.76
CA SER A 50 -12.11 -7.71 -6.35
C SER A 50 -11.61 -6.36 -6.81
N VAL A 51 -12.47 -5.54 -7.40
CA VAL A 51 -12.14 -4.21 -7.94
C VAL A 51 -13.14 -3.19 -7.42
N ARG A 52 -12.62 -2.02 -7.03
CA ARG A 52 -13.41 -0.84 -6.69
C ARG A 52 -12.93 0.34 -7.53
N VAL A 53 -13.87 1.09 -8.09
CA VAL A 53 -13.62 2.32 -8.85
C VAL A 53 -14.53 3.41 -8.31
N ASN A 54 -13.95 4.58 -8.09
CA ASN A 54 -14.68 5.80 -7.77
C ASN A 54 -14.27 6.86 -8.79
N ASP A 55 -15.25 7.38 -9.52
CA ASP A 55 -15.05 8.42 -10.54
C ASP A 55 -16.30 9.30 -10.67
N GLU A 56 -16.39 10.11 -11.70
CA GLU A 56 -17.54 10.98 -11.99
C GLU A 56 -18.88 10.23 -12.14
N ARG A 57 -18.84 8.94 -12.46
CA ARG A 57 -20.02 8.06 -12.54
C ARG A 57 -20.43 7.47 -11.18
N GLY A 58 -19.70 7.82 -10.10
CA GLY A 58 -19.90 7.32 -8.75
C GLY A 58 -19.08 6.08 -8.41
N GLU A 59 -19.39 5.48 -7.28
CA GLU A 59 -18.73 4.27 -6.79
C GLU A 59 -19.26 3.02 -7.49
N TRP A 60 -18.34 2.17 -7.93
CA TRP A 60 -18.62 0.83 -8.42
C TRP A 60 -17.68 -0.18 -7.77
N ALA A 61 -18.19 -1.35 -7.40
CA ALA A 61 -17.37 -2.43 -6.90
C ALA A 61 -17.90 -3.78 -7.37
N GLY A 62 -17.00 -4.72 -7.61
CA GLY A 62 -17.36 -6.07 -8.05
C GLY A 62 -16.25 -7.07 -7.82
N SER A 63 -16.56 -8.37 -7.95
CA SER A 63 -15.60 -9.46 -7.87
C SER A 63 -15.85 -10.56 -8.89
N ALA A 64 -14.77 -11.27 -9.26
CA ALA A 64 -14.81 -12.42 -10.16
C ALA A 64 -13.85 -13.52 -9.66
N GLY A 65 -13.98 -14.73 -10.18
CA GLY A 65 -13.27 -15.91 -9.69
C GLY A 65 -13.82 -16.44 -8.38
N THR A 66 -12.97 -17.06 -7.57
CA THR A 66 -13.35 -17.70 -6.32
C THR A 66 -12.55 -17.19 -5.14
N ALA A 67 -13.13 -17.22 -3.93
CA ALA A 67 -12.46 -16.86 -2.69
C ALA A 67 -11.38 -17.88 -2.31
N GLU A 68 -11.55 -19.12 -2.71
CA GLU A 68 -10.65 -20.24 -2.43
C GLU A 68 -10.37 -21.02 -3.71
N LEU A 69 -9.18 -21.55 -3.85
CA LEU A 69 -8.80 -22.41 -4.96
C LEU A 69 -9.69 -23.68 -4.98
N GLY A 70 -10.37 -23.90 -6.11
CA GLY A 70 -11.32 -24.99 -6.25
C GLY A 70 -12.67 -24.78 -5.54
N GLY A 71 -12.87 -23.64 -4.88
CA GLY A 71 -14.14 -23.23 -4.28
C GLY A 71 -15.16 -22.71 -5.30
N THR A 72 -16.34 -22.33 -4.81
CA THR A 72 -17.44 -21.76 -5.63
C THR A 72 -17.89 -20.37 -5.15
N ALA A 73 -17.55 -19.99 -3.92
CA ALA A 73 -17.85 -18.67 -3.38
C ALA A 73 -17.00 -17.60 -4.07
N LYS A 74 -17.63 -16.48 -4.43
CA LYS A 74 -16.89 -15.32 -4.98
C LYS A 74 -16.03 -14.65 -3.90
N PRO A 75 -14.92 -13.99 -4.28
CA PRO A 75 -14.19 -13.14 -3.35
C PRO A 75 -15.11 -12.06 -2.76
N PRO A 76 -15.03 -11.79 -1.45
CA PRO A 76 -15.79 -10.70 -0.85
C PRO A 76 -15.34 -9.37 -1.43
N VAL A 77 -16.29 -8.51 -1.84
CA VAL A 77 -15.99 -7.22 -2.48
C VAL A 77 -15.22 -6.28 -1.54
N ASP A 78 -15.59 -6.29 -0.25
CA ASP A 78 -14.93 -5.54 0.82
C ASP A 78 -14.09 -6.47 1.72
N GLY A 79 -13.55 -7.56 1.15
CA GLY A 79 -12.71 -8.50 1.86
C GLY A 79 -11.37 -7.90 2.24
N HIS A 80 -10.84 -8.37 3.37
CA HIS A 80 -9.49 -8.04 3.79
C HIS A 80 -8.46 -8.70 2.87
N VAL A 81 -7.39 -7.99 2.61
CA VAL A 81 -6.27 -8.43 1.78
C VAL A 81 -4.96 -7.93 2.38
N ARG A 82 -3.90 -8.71 2.28
CA ARG A 82 -2.56 -8.23 2.58
C ARG A 82 -2.13 -7.28 1.46
N ILE A 83 -1.92 -6.00 1.81
CA ILE A 83 -1.70 -4.96 0.82
C ILE A 83 -0.25 -4.84 0.37
N ALA A 84 0.63 -5.65 0.92
CA ALA A 84 2.04 -5.67 0.57
C ALA A 84 2.61 -4.24 0.50
N SER A 85 3.34 -3.90 -0.56
CA SER A 85 4.04 -2.62 -0.67
C SER A 85 3.15 -1.36 -0.72
N ASN A 86 1.82 -1.47 -0.83
CA ASN A 86 0.95 -0.31 -0.57
C ASN A 86 1.12 0.25 0.84
N THR A 87 1.59 -0.58 1.80
CA THR A 87 1.99 -0.16 3.15
C THR A 87 2.96 1.02 3.13
N LYS A 88 3.84 1.10 2.13
CA LYS A 88 4.84 2.17 2.02
C LYS A 88 4.21 3.55 1.91
N THR A 89 3.11 3.68 1.19
CA THR A 89 2.39 4.96 1.09
C THR A 89 1.82 5.39 2.45
N PHE A 90 1.27 4.44 3.21
CA PHE A 90 0.82 4.70 4.58
C PHE A 90 1.97 5.10 5.51
N THR A 91 3.10 4.39 5.43
CA THR A 91 4.29 4.69 6.23
C THR A 91 4.85 6.08 5.88
N ALA A 92 4.94 6.42 4.59
CA ALA A 92 5.40 7.73 4.16
C ALA A 92 4.47 8.85 4.62
N ALA A 93 3.15 8.67 4.51
CA ALA A 93 2.17 9.62 5.03
C ALA A 93 2.33 9.83 6.55
N LEU A 94 2.58 8.76 7.31
CA LEU A 94 2.82 8.84 8.75
C LEU A 94 4.11 9.60 9.08
N VAL A 95 5.21 9.35 8.36
CA VAL A 95 6.47 10.12 8.53
C VAL A 95 6.23 11.59 8.21
N LEU A 96 5.51 11.90 7.13
CA LEU A 96 5.20 13.29 6.77
C LEU A 96 4.27 13.99 7.77
N HIS A 97 3.39 13.28 8.45
CA HIS A 97 2.67 13.82 9.61
C HIS A 97 3.63 14.27 10.73
N LEU A 98 4.65 13.46 11.04
CA LEU A 98 5.65 13.81 12.05
C LEU A 98 6.57 14.95 11.58
N VAL A 99 6.78 15.08 10.27
CA VAL A 99 7.46 16.25 9.68
C VAL A 99 6.61 17.52 9.83
N ALA A 100 5.30 17.45 9.57
CA ALA A 100 4.38 18.57 9.75
C ALA A 100 4.35 19.07 11.20
N GLU A 101 4.51 18.18 12.17
CA GLU A 101 4.60 18.52 13.60
C GLU A 101 5.99 19.04 14.02
N GLY A 102 6.97 19.04 13.13
CA GLY A 102 8.34 19.43 13.43
C GLY A 102 9.13 18.41 14.28
N THR A 103 8.60 17.19 14.46
CA THR A 103 9.26 16.11 15.21
C THR A 103 10.39 15.48 14.41
N ILE A 104 10.25 15.43 13.08
CA ILE A 104 11.23 14.90 12.11
C ILE A 104 11.54 15.99 11.10
N GLY A 105 12.83 16.15 10.75
CA GLY A 105 13.23 16.93 9.57
C GLY A 105 13.34 16.02 8.36
N LEU A 106 12.61 16.32 7.29
CA LEU A 106 12.63 15.50 6.07
C LEU A 106 14.04 15.35 5.47
N ASP A 107 14.81 16.43 5.50
CA ASP A 107 16.20 16.48 5.00
C ASP A 107 17.25 16.31 6.12
N SER A 108 16.82 15.98 7.33
CA SER A 108 17.73 15.66 8.42
C SER A 108 18.38 14.29 8.21
N PRO A 109 19.67 14.13 8.56
CA PRO A 109 20.34 12.84 8.58
C PRO A 109 19.60 11.81 9.43
N ALA A 110 19.31 10.64 8.85
CA ALA A 110 18.58 9.56 9.55
C ALA A 110 19.34 9.06 10.79
N VAL A 111 20.68 9.12 10.77
CA VAL A 111 21.54 8.74 11.90
C VAL A 111 21.29 9.59 13.15
N HIS A 112 20.80 10.82 13.04
CA HIS A 112 20.46 11.65 14.19
C HIS A 112 19.31 11.06 15.01
N TYR A 113 18.41 10.32 14.37
CA TYR A 113 17.29 9.65 15.02
C TYR A 113 17.62 8.20 15.41
N LEU A 114 18.51 7.55 14.64
CA LEU A 114 18.87 6.13 14.75
C LEU A 114 20.40 5.97 14.88
N PRO A 115 21.04 6.54 15.91
CA PRO A 115 22.51 6.52 16.05
C PRO A 115 23.07 5.10 16.23
N GLU A 116 22.26 4.17 16.71
CA GLU A 116 22.63 2.75 16.93
C GLU A 116 23.04 2.01 15.66
N PHE A 117 22.59 2.46 14.48
CA PHE A 117 22.91 1.80 13.20
C PHE A 117 24.13 2.38 12.48
N ALA A 118 24.74 3.46 13.00
CA ALA A 118 25.88 4.13 12.39
C ALA A 118 25.73 4.37 10.87
N LEU A 119 24.53 4.83 10.47
CA LEU A 119 24.22 5.15 9.08
C LEU A 119 25.14 6.26 8.57
N ASP A 120 25.44 6.27 7.25
CA ASP A 120 26.12 7.39 6.60
C ASP A 120 25.35 8.69 6.85
N GLU A 121 26.03 9.72 7.36
CA GLU A 121 25.45 11.04 7.71
C GLU A 121 24.77 11.74 6.52
N ARG A 122 25.08 11.35 5.29
CA ARG A 122 24.44 11.87 4.08
C ARG A 122 23.07 11.29 3.82
N ILE A 123 22.71 10.16 4.44
CA ILE A 123 21.40 9.52 4.27
C ILE A 123 20.36 10.31 5.06
N THR A 124 19.47 11.02 4.35
CA THR A 124 18.38 11.78 4.94
C THR A 124 17.11 10.93 5.07
N VAL A 125 16.14 11.39 5.88
CA VAL A 125 14.82 10.78 5.96
C VAL A 125 14.14 10.75 4.58
N ARG A 126 14.27 11.82 3.79
CA ARG A 126 13.81 11.88 2.38
C ARG A 126 14.36 10.73 1.56
N MET A 127 15.65 10.46 1.64
CA MET A 127 16.30 9.39 0.87
C MET A 127 15.80 7.99 1.25
N LEU A 128 15.38 7.78 2.49
CA LEU A 128 14.72 6.53 2.90
C LEU A 128 13.37 6.40 2.21
N LEU A 129 12.51 7.43 2.27
CA LEU A 129 11.18 7.38 1.67
C LEU A 129 11.20 7.31 0.15
N GLN A 130 12.24 7.85 -0.49
CA GLN A 130 12.41 7.98 -1.95
C GLN A 130 13.20 6.85 -2.59
N HIS A 131 13.81 5.94 -1.80
CA HIS A 131 14.69 4.87 -2.28
C HIS A 131 16.00 5.34 -2.94
N THR A 132 16.55 6.46 -2.46
CA THR A 132 17.81 7.03 -2.93
C THR A 132 18.95 6.91 -1.92
N SER A 133 18.77 6.14 -0.85
CA SER A 133 19.78 5.91 0.20
C SER A 133 20.97 5.06 -0.24
N GLY A 134 20.77 4.17 -1.21
CA GLY A 134 21.75 3.17 -1.63
C GLY A 134 21.92 2.00 -0.66
N ILE A 135 21.11 1.89 0.41
CA ILE A 135 21.16 0.79 1.37
C ILE A 135 20.67 -0.51 0.71
N PHE A 136 21.42 -1.60 0.92
CA PHE A 136 21.07 -2.93 0.46
C PHE A 136 19.66 -3.33 0.89
N ASN A 137 18.90 -3.97 -0.02
CA ASN A 137 17.59 -4.49 0.29
C ASN A 137 17.70 -5.85 1.03
N PHE A 138 17.27 -5.92 2.27
CA PHE A 138 17.38 -7.12 3.10
C PHE A 138 16.67 -8.35 2.52
N THR A 139 15.75 -8.18 1.56
CA THR A 139 15.13 -9.31 0.82
C THR A 139 15.99 -9.83 -0.33
N GLY A 140 17.13 -9.20 -0.59
CA GLY A 140 18.06 -9.52 -1.68
C GLY A 140 18.11 -8.46 -2.76
N GLU A 141 19.16 -8.53 -3.58
CA GLU A 141 19.44 -7.61 -4.68
C GLU A 141 19.76 -8.38 -5.95
N LEU A 142 19.27 -7.86 -7.07
CA LEU A 142 19.73 -8.21 -8.40
C LEU A 142 20.50 -7.00 -8.96
N TYR A 143 21.78 -7.19 -9.26
CA TYR A 143 22.64 -6.16 -9.83
C TYR A 143 22.57 -6.14 -11.35
N ASP A 144 22.97 -5.04 -11.98
CA ASP A 144 22.89 -4.83 -13.42
C ASP A 144 23.78 -5.81 -14.23
N ASP A 145 24.81 -6.36 -13.59
CA ASP A 145 25.68 -7.41 -14.14
C ASP A 145 25.11 -8.83 -14.04
N GLY A 146 23.88 -8.97 -13.50
CA GLY A 146 23.21 -10.23 -13.27
C GLY A 146 23.58 -10.91 -11.94
N THR A 147 24.44 -10.30 -11.11
CA THR A 147 24.78 -10.84 -9.79
C THR A 147 23.55 -10.81 -8.88
N VAL A 148 23.22 -11.94 -8.28
CA VAL A 148 22.18 -12.06 -7.24
C VAL A 148 22.84 -12.17 -5.87
N VAL A 149 22.50 -11.26 -4.97
CA VAL A 149 22.90 -11.34 -3.55
C VAL A 149 21.65 -11.61 -2.72
N LEU A 150 21.58 -12.78 -2.12
CA LEU A 150 20.43 -13.19 -1.30
C LEU A 150 20.37 -12.40 0.01
N GLY A 151 19.15 -12.07 0.41
CA GLY A 151 18.81 -11.56 1.73
C GLY A 151 18.19 -12.64 2.61
N ILE A 152 17.16 -12.31 3.37
CA ILE A 152 16.33 -13.32 4.05
C ILE A 152 15.49 -14.08 3.02
N PRO A 153 15.03 -15.31 3.34
CA PRO A 153 14.01 -15.98 2.54
C PRO A 153 12.77 -15.11 2.40
N ALA A 154 12.32 -14.89 1.17
CA ALA A 154 11.16 -14.05 0.86
C ALA A 154 10.39 -14.60 -0.35
N PRO A 155 9.06 -14.39 -0.45
CA PRO A 155 8.28 -14.76 -1.63
C PRO A 155 8.81 -14.05 -2.89
N GLY A 156 8.72 -14.70 -4.04
CA GLY A 156 9.20 -14.12 -5.30
C GLY A 156 10.72 -14.03 -5.42
N THR A 157 11.46 -14.73 -4.57
CA THR A 157 12.92 -14.89 -4.63
C THR A 157 13.28 -16.37 -4.83
N PRO A 158 14.53 -16.68 -5.23
CA PRO A 158 14.97 -18.08 -5.31
C PRO A 158 14.80 -18.88 -4.01
N SER A 159 14.72 -18.20 -2.86
CA SER A 159 14.48 -18.80 -1.54
C SER A 159 13.00 -18.82 -1.11
N GLY A 160 12.06 -18.62 -2.05
CA GLY A 160 10.64 -18.57 -1.73
C GLY A 160 10.07 -19.82 -1.11
N GLU A 161 10.60 -21.01 -1.46
CA GLU A 161 10.20 -22.28 -0.83
C GLU A 161 10.66 -22.36 0.62
N GLU A 162 11.86 -21.86 0.94
CA GLU A 162 12.35 -21.74 2.31
C GLU A 162 11.48 -20.76 3.10
N TRP A 163 11.07 -19.65 2.49
CA TRP A 163 10.10 -18.73 3.10
C TRP A 163 8.78 -19.43 3.44
N VAL A 164 8.25 -20.27 2.55
CA VAL A 164 7.00 -21.03 2.83
C VAL A 164 7.17 -21.94 4.04
N ALA A 165 8.32 -22.60 4.19
CA ALA A 165 8.62 -23.44 5.34
C ALA A 165 8.67 -22.62 6.64
N ASP A 166 9.30 -21.44 6.58
CA ASP A 166 9.55 -20.55 7.72
C ASP A 166 8.51 -19.42 7.85
N ARG A 167 7.38 -19.48 7.14
CA ARG A 167 6.41 -18.36 7.04
C ARG A 167 5.82 -17.87 8.36
N PHE A 168 6.01 -18.60 9.45
CA PHE A 168 5.60 -18.17 10.80
C PHE A 168 6.76 -17.66 11.65
N LYS A 169 7.97 -17.62 11.11
CA LYS A 169 9.13 -17.07 11.80
C LYS A 169 8.94 -15.58 12.06
N THR A 170 9.31 -15.16 13.27
CA THR A 170 9.32 -13.75 13.66
C THR A 170 10.69 -13.15 13.37
N TYR A 171 10.69 -11.99 12.70
CA TYR A 171 11.87 -11.18 12.48
C TYR A 171 11.77 -9.87 13.30
N ARG A 172 12.88 -9.47 13.91
CA ARG A 172 12.97 -8.16 14.55
C ARG A 172 13.42 -7.11 13.52
N PRO A 173 12.81 -5.92 13.49
CA PRO A 173 13.20 -4.86 12.54
C PRO A 173 14.70 -4.56 12.56
N GLN A 174 15.32 -4.56 13.76
CA GLN A 174 16.75 -4.31 13.93
C GLN A 174 17.60 -5.35 13.21
N GLU A 175 17.25 -6.63 13.29
CA GLU A 175 17.99 -7.73 12.62
C GLU A 175 17.98 -7.58 11.09
N LEU A 176 16.86 -7.11 10.53
CA LEU A 176 16.73 -6.87 9.09
C LEU A 176 17.64 -5.71 8.64
N VAL A 177 17.70 -4.63 9.44
CA VAL A 177 18.59 -3.50 9.18
C VAL A 177 20.06 -3.92 9.33
N GLU A 178 20.43 -4.62 10.40
CA GLU A 178 21.79 -5.12 10.64
C GLU A 178 22.26 -6.03 9.50
N LEU A 179 21.39 -6.93 9.03
CA LEU A 179 21.67 -7.75 7.85
C LEU A 179 21.96 -6.88 6.61
N ALA A 180 21.11 -5.89 6.34
CA ALA A 180 21.29 -5.00 5.18
C ALA A 180 22.59 -4.19 5.27
N LEU A 181 22.91 -3.65 6.45
CA LEU A 181 24.12 -2.87 6.68
C LEU A 181 25.41 -3.73 6.69
N SER A 182 25.30 -5.05 6.86
CA SER A 182 26.42 -5.99 6.70
C SER A 182 26.83 -6.21 5.25
N LYS A 183 26.02 -5.75 4.29
CA LYS A 183 26.25 -5.88 2.85
C LYS A 183 26.78 -4.58 2.25
N PRO A 184 27.50 -4.63 1.13
CA PRO A 184 27.89 -3.41 0.41
C PRO A 184 26.69 -2.55 0.02
N THR A 185 26.83 -1.22 0.10
CA THR A 185 25.85 -0.30 -0.43
C THR A 185 25.78 -0.42 -1.96
N ARG A 186 24.60 -0.22 -2.52
CA ARG A 186 24.40 -0.28 -3.97
C ARG A 186 25.05 0.90 -4.72
N PHE A 187 24.97 2.08 -4.10
CA PHE A 187 25.58 3.32 -4.57
C PHE A 187 25.74 4.31 -3.40
N ALA A 188 26.47 5.38 -3.61
CA ALA A 188 26.59 6.45 -2.62
C ALA A 188 25.22 7.15 -2.39
N PRO A 189 24.90 7.60 -1.17
CA PRO A 189 23.63 8.26 -0.88
C PRO A 189 23.33 9.39 -1.87
N GLY A 190 22.15 9.35 -2.47
CA GLY A 190 21.67 10.31 -3.48
C GLY A 190 22.22 10.11 -4.90
N ALA A 191 23.09 9.14 -5.14
CA ALA A 191 23.73 8.95 -6.46
C ALA A 191 22.88 8.11 -7.44
N GLY A 192 21.78 7.54 -7.00
CA GLY A 192 20.92 6.70 -7.82
C GLY A 192 19.63 6.36 -7.13
N TRP A 193 18.81 5.53 -7.80
CA TRP A 193 17.57 5.01 -7.27
C TRP A 193 17.60 3.48 -7.25
N SER A 194 17.25 2.87 -6.13
CA SER A 194 17.04 1.41 -6.01
C SER A 194 16.04 1.12 -4.92
N TYR A 195 14.97 0.43 -5.31
CA TYR A 195 13.92 0.04 -4.37
C TYR A 195 14.47 -0.86 -3.26
N SER A 196 14.35 -0.44 -2.00
CA SER A 196 14.83 -1.19 -0.85
C SER A 196 13.81 -1.19 0.29
N ASN A 197 13.37 -2.37 0.69
CA ASN A 197 12.49 -2.55 1.84
C ASN A 197 13.18 -2.10 3.14
N THR A 198 14.52 -2.18 3.22
CA THR A 198 15.31 -1.74 4.38
C THR A 198 15.03 -0.28 4.73
N ASN A 199 14.82 0.58 3.74
CA ASN A 199 14.49 1.98 3.95
C ASN A 199 13.22 2.17 4.78
N TYR A 200 12.21 1.34 4.57
CA TYR A 200 10.93 1.42 5.27
C TYR A 200 10.96 0.76 6.65
N VAL A 201 11.86 -0.22 6.85
CA VAL A 201 12.17 -0.71 8.19
C VAL A 201 12.85 0.37 9.03
N LEU A 202 13.79 1.12 8.44
CA LEU A 202 14.40 2.29 9.09
C LEU A 202 13.37 3.39 9.37
N ALA A 203 12.44 3.66 8.46
CA ALA A 203 11.34 4.60 8.68
C ALA A 203 10.45 4.17 9.85
N ARG A 204 10.14 2.86 10.00
CA ARG A 204 9.44 2.32 11.17
C ARG A 204 10.20 2.62 12.46
N LEU A 205 11.46 2.23 12.53
CA LEU A 205 12.29 2.41 13.71
C LEU A 205 12.42 3.89 14.08
N LEU A 206 12.48 4.79 13.08
CA LEU A 206 12.49 6.22 13.27
C LEU A 206 11.17 6.70 13.90
N ILE A 207 10.01 6.29 13.36
CA ILE A 207 8.69 6.59 13.94
C ILE A 207 8.63 6.16 15.40
N GLU A 208 8.96 4.89 15.68
CA GLU A 208 8.93 4.33 17.04
C GLU A 208 9.88 5.07 17.99
N LYS A 209 11.06 5.46 17.51
CA LYS A 209 12.07 6.17 18.30
C LYS A 209 11.63 7.57 18.71
N VAL A 210 11.07 8.35 17.77
CA VAL A 210 10.72 9.76 18.04
C VAL A 210 9.39 9.90 18.79
N THR A 211 8.49 8.91 18.64
CA THR A 211 7.17 8.96 19.31
C THR A 211 7.13 8.19 20.64
N GLY A 212 8.02 7.22 20.82
CA GLY A 212 8.00 6.30 21.95
C GLY A 212 6.83 5.30 21.92
N ARG A 213 6.13 5.18 20.79
CA ARG A 213 4.99 4.28 20.58
C ARG A 213 5.26 3.32 19.43
N SER A 214 4.51 2.21 19.37
CA SER A 214 4.60 1.28 18.24
C SER A 214 4.10 1.93 16.94
N PHE A 215 4.59 1.43 15.81
CA PHE A 215 4.11 1.84 14.49
C PHE A 215 2.58 1.64 14.36
N ALA A 216 2.06 0.53 14.86
CA ALA A 216 0.63 0.22 14.82
C ALA A 216 -0.22 1.25 15.59
N GLU A 217 0.24 1.69 16.76
CA GLU A 217 -0.44 2.73 17.55
C GLU A 217 -0.44 4.08 16.84
N GLU A 218 0.71 4.52 16.32
CA GLU A 218 0.84 5.78 15.60
C GLU A 218 0.01 5.77 14.31
N MET A 219 0.07 4.69 13.53
CA MET A 219 -0.74 4.49 12.34
C MET A 219 -2.23 4.59 12.66
N ARG A 220 -2.68 3.88 13.69
CA ARG A 220 -4.08 3.89 14.11
C ARG A 220 -4.55 5.27 14.53
N GLN A 221 -3.77 5.98 15.34
CA GLN A 221 -4.16 7.28 15.90
C GLN A 221 -4.16 8.42 14.88
N ARG A 222 -3.17 8.42 13.95
CA ARG A 222 -2.94 9.54 13.03
C ARG A 222 -3.61 9.37 11.69
N ILE A 223 -3.85 8.13 11.25
CA ILE A 223 -4.37 7.85 9.90
C ILE A 223 -5.65 7.04 9.96
N LEU A 224 -5.64 5.84 10.59
CA LEU A 224 -6.76 4.93 10.45
C LEU A 224 -8.04 5.43 11.13
N VAL A 225 -7.95 5.90 12.37
CA VAL A 225 -9.10 6.42 13.12
C VAL A 225 -9.63 7.73 12.52
N PRO A 226 -8.81 8.74 12.22
CA PRO A 226 -9.30 9.98 11.60
C PRO A 226 -10.03 9.79 10.28
N LEU A 227 -9.59 8.83 9.45
CA LEU A 227 -10.22 8.53 8.17
C LEU A 227 -11.31 7.44 8.24
N GLY A 228 -11.55 6.84 9.41
CA GLY A 228 -12.52 5.78 9.59
C GLY A 228 -12.16 4.47 8.86
N LEU A 229 -10.87 4.17 8.69
CA LEU A 229 -10.37 2.98 7.97
C LEU A 229 -10.48 1.73 8.86
N SER A 230 -11.69 1.28 9.10
CA SER A 230 -11.97 0.19 10.04
C SER A 230 -11.56 -1.20 9.55
N GLY A 231 -11.37 -1.37 8.25
CA GLY A 231 -10.88 -2.61 7.62
C GLY A 231 -9.34 -2.62 7.45
N THR A 232 -8.63 -1.61 8.01
CA THR A 232 -7.17 -1.51 7.85
C THR A 232 -6.49 -1.73 9.19
N VAL A 233 -5.48 -2.60 9.20
CA VAL A 233 -4.70 -2.92 10.40
C VAL A 233 -3.21 -3.07 10.08
N ALA A 234 -2.35 -2.74 11.05
CA ALA A 234 -0.94 -3.09 11.08
C ALA A 234 -0.77 -4.29 12.04
N PRO A 235 -0.69 -5.51 11.52
CA PRO A 235 -0.80 -6.74 12.34
C PRO A 235 0.47 -7.08 13.12
N GLU A 236 1.58 -6.37 12.87
CA GLU A 236 2.89 -6.57 13.48
C GLU A 236 3.44 -7.99 13.30
N THR A 237 3.13 -8.93 14.20
CA THR A 237 3.55 -10.33 14.13
C THR A 237 2.38 -11.31 14.02
N SER A 238 1.14 -10.82 14.08
CA SER A 238 -0.05 -11.68 13.98
C SER A 238 -0.15 -12.31 12.59
N PRO A 239 -0.20 -13.63 12.49
CA PRO A 239 -0.30 -14.30 11.20
C PRO A 239 -1.68 -14.26 10.60
N ASP A 240 -2.69 -13.88 11.38
CA ASP A 240 -4.09 -13.96 10.95
C ASP A 240 -4.47 -12.77 10.06
N ILE A 241 -5.45 -13.01 9.21
CA ILE A 241 -6.11 -11.98 8.42
C ILE A 241 -7.59 -11.92 8.86
N PRO A 242 -8.17 -10.72 9.10
CA PRO A 242 -9.56 -10.61 9.51
C PRO A 242 -10.54 -11.15 8.46
N GLU A 243 -11.68 -11.68 8.91
CA GLU A 243 -12.78 -12.05 8.03
C GLU A 243 -13.61 -10.83 7.60
N PRO A 244 -14.26 -10.86 6.42
CA PRO A 244 -14.10 -11.87 5.37
C PRO A 244 -12.85 -11.63 4.53
N HIS A 245 -12.24 -12.66 3.96
CA HIS A 245 -11.09 -12.56 3.05
C HIS A 245 -11.10 -13.66 1.97
N ALA A 246 -10.26 -13.50 0.96
CA ALA A 246 -9.95 -14.55 -0.01
C ALA A 246 -8.58 -15.17 0.28
N HIS A 247 -8.38 -16.41 -0.12
CA HIS A 247 -7.17 -17.18 0.16
C HIS A 247 -6.10 -17.00 -0.90
N ALA A 248 -4.85 -17.06 -0.48
CA ALA A 248 -3.66 -16.98 -1.32
C ALA A 248 -2.81 -18.23 -1.20
N TYR A 249 -2.12 -18.58 -2.28
CA TYR A 249 -1.44 -19.85 -2.40
C TYR A 249 -0.01 -19.70 -2.91
N TYR A 250 0.83 -20.69 -2.58
CA TYR A 250 2.19 -20.77 -3.06
C TYR A 250 2.49 -22.19 -3.55
N ARG A 251 3.11 -22.29 -4.72
CA ARG A 251 3.56 -23.54 -5.30
C ARG A 251 5.00 -23.82 -4.87
N CYS A 252 5.22 -24.97 -4.27
CA CYS A 252 6.55 -25.43 -3.85
C CYS A 252 6.88 -26.77 -4.49
N THR A 253 8.16 -27.01 -4.73
CA THR A 253 8.70 -28.31 -5.11
C THR A 253 9.49 -28.88 -3.93
N GLY A 254 9.11 -30.04 -3.44
CA GLY A 254 9.80 -30.71 -2.33
C GLY A 254 10.05 -32.18 -2.64
N ASP A 255 10.59 -32.95 -1.68
CA ASP A 255 10.91 -34.38 -1.82
C ASP A 255 9.73 -35.25 -2.28
N GLY A 256 8.50 -34.78 -2.06
CA GLY A 256 7.24 -35.43 -2.50
C GLY A 256 6.68 -34.95 -3.83
N GLY A 257 7.42 -34.11 -4.59
CA GLY A 257 6.96 -33.48 -5.81
C GLY A 257 6.34 -32.08 -5.61
N GLU A 258 5.66 -31.58 -6.64
CA GLU A 258 5.00 -30.28 -6.61
C GLU A 258 3.77 -30.30 -5.68
N ARG A 259 3.63 -29.27 -4.86
CA ARG A 259 2.45 -29.05 -3.99
C ARG A 259 2.06 -27.58 -3.96
N ILE A 260 0.77 -27.31 -3.77
CA ILE A 260 0.24 -25.97 -3.53
C ILE A 260 -0.08 -25.86 -2.03
N VAL A 261 0.44 -24.81 -1.39
CA VAL A 261 0.27 -24.52 0.03
C VAL A 261 -0.59 -23.28 0.17
N ASP A 262 -1.60 -23.31 1.02
CA ASP A 262 -2.31 -22.11 1.46
C ASP A 262 -1.37 -21.27 2.35
N VAL A 263 -1.08 -20.05 1.92
CA VAL A 263 -0.21 -19.09 2.59
C VAL A 263 -0.94 -17.85 3.08
N THR A 264 -2.26 -17.89 3.11
CA THR A 264 -3.12 -16.83 3.64
C THR A 264 -2.67 -16.39 5.02
N ARG A 265 -2.34 -17.37 5.87
CA ARG A 265 -1.77 -17.15 7.20
C ARG A 265 -0.25 -17.23 7.16
N HIS A 266 0.40 -16.12 7.48
CA HIS A 266 1.85 -16.04 7.69
C HIS A 266 2.20 -14.85 8.58
N ASN A 267 3.32 -14.93 9.28
CA ASN A 267 3.81 -13.83 10.11
C ASN A 267 4.32 -12.69 9.20
N PRO A 268 3.75 -11.49 9.24
CA PRO A 268 4.12 -10.40 8.35
C PRO A 268 5.43 -9.69 8.73
N SER A 269 6.03 -10.01 9.87
CA SER A 269 7.23 -9.35 10.39
C SER A 269 8.48 -9.50 9.52
N TRP A 270 8.43 -10.31 8.47
CA TRP A 270 9.52 -10.42 7.51
C TRP A 270 9.66 -9.16 6.61
N ASN A 271 8.62 -8.29 6.52
CA ASN A 271 8.70 -7.03 5.76
C ASN A 271 7.95 -5.90 6.49
N PRO A 272 8.39 -5.51 7.70
CA PRO A 272 7.68 -4.56 8.54
C PRO A 272 7.68 -3.15 7.93
N CYS A 273 6.52 -2.51 7.88
CA CYS A 273 6.26 -1.18 7.27
C CYS A 273 6.60 -1.06 5.78
N GLY A 274 7.18 -2.10 5.21
CA GLY A 274 7.40 -2.22 3.76
C GLY A 274 6.31 -3.02 3.07
N GLY A 275 5.56 -3.88 3.81
CA GLY A 275 4.58 -4.76 3.19
C GLY A 275 3.73 -5.58 4.15
N ASP A 276 3.59 -5.18 5.41
CA ASP A 276 2.96 -5.96 6.46
C ASP A 276 1.49 -5.65 6.73
N MET A 277 0.95 -4.52 6.23
CA MET A 277 -0.43 -4.12 6.53
C MET A 277 -1.47 -4.95 5.78
N ILE A 278 -2.66 -5.00 6.37
CA ILE A 278 -3.88 -5.58 5.83
C ILE A 278 -4.89 -4.44 5.64
N SER A 279 -5.65 -4.45 4.54
CA SER A 279 -6.67 -3.45 4.25
C SER A 279 -7.80 -4.04 3.39
N THR A 280 -8.71 -3.19 2.93
CA THR A 280 -9.77 -3.50 1.97
C THR A 280 -9.67 -2.55 0.77
N THR A 281 -10.29 -2.91 -0.35
CA THR A 281 -10.37 -2.01 -1.52
C THR A 281 -11.07 -0.69 -1.17
N ARG A 282 -12.03 -0.69 -0.24
CA ARG A 282 -12.73 0.50 0.25
C ARG A 282 -11.77 1.42 1.02
N ASP A 283 -11.05 0.88 1.99
CA ASP A 283 -10.15 1.66 2.82
C ASP A 283 -8.97 2.21 2.02
N LEU A 284 -8.43 1.42 1.08
CA LEU A 284 -7.39 1.90 0.15
C LEU A 284 -7.88 3.08 -0.70
N HIS A 285 -9.12 3.03 -1.21
CA HIS A 285 -9.74 4.16 -1.90
C HIS A 285 -9.82 5.38 -0.99
N THR A 286 -10.40 5.22 0.20
CA THR A 286 -10.60 6.33 1.16
C THR A 286 -9.26 6.96 1.51
N PHE A 287 -8.25 6.15 1.83
CA PHE A 287 -6.91 6.62 2.17
C PHE A 287 -6.27 7.41 1.03
N LEU A 288 -6.20 6.83 -0.17
CA LEU A 288 -5.53 7.47 -1.30
C LEU A 288 -6.23 8.76 -1.73
N SER A 289 -7.57 8.76 -1.75
CA SER A 289 -8.37 9.93 -2.07
C SER A 289 -8.15 11.06 -1.04
N ALA A 290 -8.21 10.76 0.25
CA ALA A 290 -7.96 11.73 1.31
C ALA A 290 -6.53 12.28 1.28
N LEU A 291 -5.53 11.42 1.05
CA LEU A 291 -4.13 11.83 0.92
C LEU A 291 -3.95 12.85 -0.22
N LEU A 292 -4.45 12.53 -1.42
CA LEU A 292 -4.24 13.36 -2.60
C LEU A 292 -5.13 14.63 -2.64
N ARG A 293 -6.22 14.65 -1.89
CA ARG A 293 -7.02 15.86 -1.67
C ARG A 293 -6.45 16.79 -0.59
N GLY A 294 -5.34 16.43 0.02
CA GLY A 294 -4.71 17.24 1.08
C GLY A 294 -5.44 17.20 2.42
N GLU A 295 -6.24 16.17 2.67
CA GLU A 295 -6.97 16.01 3.94
C GLU A 295 -6.07 15.44 5.05
N LEU A 296 -4.92 14.83 4.68
CA LEU A 296 -3.96 14.23 5.60
C LEU A 296 -2.71 15.06 5.82
N LEU A 297 -2.27 15.81 4.83
CA LEU A 297 -0.99 16.52 4.85
C LEU A 297 -1.18 17.99 4.47
N PRO A 298 -0.37 18.91 5.02
CA PRO A 298 -0.24 20.26 4.50
C PRO A 298 0.14 20.26 3.01
N ALA A 299 -0.28 21.28 2.29
CA ALA A 299 -0.15 21.33 0.83
C ALA A 299 1.30 21.26 0.32
N ASP A 300 2.23 21.85 1.06
CA ASP A 300 3.67 21.79 0.78
C ASP A 300 4.24 20.36 0.93
N LEU A 301 3.84 19.62 1.98
CA LEU A 301 4.27 18.24 2.16
C LEU A 301 3.59 17.27 1.19
N LEU A 302 2.34 17.54 0.79
CA LEU A 302 1.69 16.79 -0.29
C LEU A 302 2.42 17.00 -1.62
N ALA A 303 2.85 18.23 -1.92
CA ALA A 303 3.66 18.52 -3.09
C ALA A 303 5.01 17.79 -3.06
N GLU A 304 5.68 17.74 -1.90
CA GLU A 304 6.91 16.95 -1.69
C GLU A 304 6.68 15.46 -1.92
N LEU A 305 5.57 14.89 -1.39
CA LEU A 305 5.20 13.49 -1.59
C LEU A 305 5.06 13.15 -3.07
N CYS A 306 4.47 14.04 -3.86
CA CYS A 306 4.21 13.86 -5.29
C CYS A 306 5.34 14.39 -6.19
N THR A 307 6.45 14.93 -5.65
CA THR A 307 7.57 15.41 -6.47
C THR A 307 8.30 14.22 -7.10
N PRO A 308 8.35 14.14 -8.45
CA PRO A 308 8.93 13.00 -9.14
C PRO A 308 10.46 12.98 -9.03
N HIS A 309 11.01 11.82 -8.71
CA HIS A 309 12.43 11.50 -8.82
C HIS A 309 12.62 10.38 -9.84
N PRO A 310 13.53 10.52 -10.82
CA PRO A 310 13.74 9.52 -11.86
C PRO A 310 14.15 8.16 -11.29
N THR A 311 13.45 7.10 -11.69
CA THR A 311 13.78 5.72 -11.28
C THR A 311 14.66 4.99 -12.29
N GLY A 312 14.77 5.49 -13.52
CA GLY A 312 15.32 4.77 -14.66
C GLY A 312 14.32 3.80 -15.33
N ILE A 313 13.13 3.62 -14.74
CA ILE A 313 12.06 2.79 -15.33
C ILE A 313 11.23 3.68 -16.26
N PRO A 314 11.02 3.29 -17.54
CA PRO A 314 10.26 4.10 -18.47
C PRO A 314 8.85 4.48 -17.96
N ALA A 315 8.49 5.75 -18.08
CA ALA A 315 7.18 6.31 -17.70
C ALA A 315 6.82 6.11 -16.21
N MET A 316 7.82 5.97 -15.34
CA MET A 316 7.60 5.72 -13.93
C MET A 316 8.67 6.42 -13.07
N ASP A 317 8.28 7.46 -12.37
CA ASP A 317 9.09 8.14 -11.35
C ASP A 317 8.63 7.73 -9.95
N TYR A 318 9.41 8.10 -8.92
CA TYR A 318 9.08 7.80 -7.52
C TYR A 318 9.13 9.07 -6.68
N GLY A 319 8.07 9.31 -5.91
CA GLY A 319 8.00 10.37 -4.91
C GLY A 319 8.41 9.89 -3.52
N LEU A 320 7.67 10.31 -2.49
CA LEU A 320 7.86 9.82 -1.12
C LEU A 320 6.80 8.74 -0.82
N GLY A 321 7.13 7.48 -1.11
CA GLY A 321 6.23 6.34 -0.88
C GLY A 321 5.12 6.18 -1.92
N VAL A 322 5.24 6.81 -3.06
CA VAL A 322 4.32 6.68 -4.20
C VAL A 322 5.10 6.64 -5.51
N PHE A 323 4.58 5.90 -6.48
CA PHE A 323 4.99 6.02 -7.88
C PHE A 323 4.16 7.07 -8.59
N ILE A 324 4.79 7.83 -9.46
CA ILE A 324 4.17 8.74 -10.41
C ILE A 324 4.31 8.11 -11.78
N ARG A 325 3.20 7.70 -12.38
CA ARG A 325 3.20 6.95 -13.63
C ARG A 325 2.50 7.73 -14.73
N ASP A 326 3.17 7.88 -15.87
CA ASP A 326 2.58 8.42 -17.09
C ASP A 326 1.94 7.29 -17.91
N LEU A 327 0.63 7.34 -18.11
CA LEU A 327 -0.14 6.39 -18.92
C LEU A 327 -0.24 6.84 -20.38
N GLY A 328 0.45 7.89 -20.79
CA GLY A 328 0.38 8.47 -22.12
C GLY A 328 -0.80 9.44 -22.31
N ASP A 329 -1.01 9.84 -23.58
CA ASP A 329 -1.98 10.92 -23.91
C ASP A 329 -3.42 10.59 -23.52
N ASP A 330 -3.82 9.33 -23.58
CA ASP A 330 -5.19 8.89 -23.28
C ASP A 330 -5.44 8.66 -21.77
N GLY A 331 -4.41 8.44 -20.97
CA GLY A 331 -4.52 8.06 -19.56
C GLY A 331 -4.04 9.13 -18.58
N GLY A 332 -3.12 10.00 -19.01
CA GLY A 332 -2.52 11.04 -18.18
C GLY A 332 -1.61 10.51 -17.06
N ILE A 333 -1.35 11.35 -16.08
CA ILE A 333 -0.56 10.99 -14.91
C ILE A 333 -1.45 10.34 -13.87
N VAL A 334 -0.96 9.27 -13.25
CA VAL A 334 -1.57 8.64 -12.07
C VAL A 334 -0.56 8.51 -10.94
N ILE A 335 -1.05 8.66 -9.72
CA ILE A 335 -0.32 8.38 -8.49
C ILE A 335 -0.69 6.96 -8.05
N THR A 336 0.30 6.15 -7.72
CA THR A 336 0.07 4.73 -7.45
C THR A 336 1.09 4.16 -6.46
N HIS A 337 0.74 3.12 -5.82
CA HIS A 337 1.63 2.07 -5.34
C HIS A 337 0.93 0.72 -5.53
N ASN A 338 1.68 -0.28 -5.95
CA ASN A 338 1.16 -1.64 -6.06
C ASN A 338 1.84 -2.51 -5.00
N GLY A 339 1.17 -3.57 -4.61
CA GLY A 339 1.70 -4.54 -3.69
C GLY A 339 1.57 -5.95 -4.25
N ALA A 340 2.58 -6.78 -4.05
CA ALA A 340 2.50 -8.20 -4.36
C ALA A 340 3.43 -8.98 -3.43
N HIS A 341 2.91 -10.03 -2.82
CA HIS A 341 3.70 -11.09 -2.20
C HIS A 341 2.83 -12.29 -1.84
N ALA A 342 3.44 -13.47 -1.83
CA ALA A 342 2.85 -14.69 -1.30
C ALA A 342 1.43 -14.97 -1.80
N GLY A 343 1.19 -14.85 -3.09
CA GLY A 343 -0.11 -15.12 -3.70
C GLY A 343 -1.15 -14.01 -3.54
N TYR A 344 -0.82 -12.88 -2.87
CA TYR A 344 -1.61 -11.66 -2.85
C TYR A 344 -1.02 -10.62 -3.78
N ALA A 345 -1.89 -9.91 -4.50
CA ALA A 345 -1.53 -8.71 -5.23
C ALA A 345 -2.59 -7.63 -5.03
N THR A 346 -2.16 -6.37 -4.89
CA THR A 346 -3.04 -5.23 -4.69
C THR A 346 -2.66 -4.07 -5.57
N LEU A 347 -3.65 -3.38 -6.09
CA LEU A 347 -3.51 -2.20 -6.92
C LEU A 347 -4.15 -1.01 -6.21
N MET A 348 -3.46 0.13 -6.24
CA MET A 348 -3.94 1.39 -5.69
C MET A 348 -3.53 2.52 -6.64
N TYR A 349 -4.48 3.05 -7.40
CA TYR A 349 -4.28 4.09 -8.41
C TYR A 349 -5.22 5.25 -8.21
N SER A 350 -4.74 6.46 -8.48
CA SER A 350 -5.56 7.67 -8.47
C SER A 350 -5.07 8.69 -9.49
N THR A 351 -5.97 9.54 -9.95
CA THR A 351 -5.58 10.84 -10.54
C THR A 351 -4.90 11.71 -9.48
N PRO A 352 -4.01 12.66 -9.87
CA PRO A 352 -3.28 13.50 -8.91
C PRO A 352 -4.16 14.31 -7.96
N ASP A 353 -5.40 14.61 -8.36
CA ASP A 353 -6.41 15.36 -7.58
C ASP A 353 -7.25 14.45 -6.64
N GLY A 354 -7.00 13.14 -6.63
CA GLY A 354 -7.79 12.19 -5.83
C GLY A 354 -9.24 11.98 -6.30
N ALA A 355 -9.63 12.55 -7.45
CA ALA A 355 -11.02 12.52 -7.92
C ALA A 355 -11.43 11.18 -8.53
N THR A 356 -10.49 10.50 -9.19
CA THR A 356 -10.71 9.13 -9.68
C THR A 356 -9.75 8.20 -9.03
N THR A 357 -10.27 7.13 -8.43
CA THR A 357 -9.47 6.07 -7.85
C THR A 357 -9.87 4.71 -8.40
N MET A 358 -8.89 3.82 -8.48
CA MET A 358 -9.08 2.41 -8.73
C MET A 358 -8.25 1.61 -7.72
N THR A 359 -8.91 0.73 -6.99
CA THR A 359 -8.25 -0.22 -6.10
C THR A 359 -8.66 -1.63 -6.44
N ALA A 360 -7.74 -2.57 -6.34
CA ALA A 360 -8.04 -3.97 -6.60
C ALA A 360 -7.26 -4.89 -5.64
N ALA A 361 -7.89 -6.00 -5.29
CA ALA A 361 -7.31 -7.11 -4.56
C ALA A 361 -7.37 -8.36 -5.43
N LEU A 362 -6.25 -9.02 -5.62
CA LEU A 362 -6.12 -10.23 -6.42
C LEU A 362 -5.49 -11.33 -5.58
N THR A 363 -5.93 -12.57 -5.82
CA THR A 363 -5.31 -13.76 -5.22
C THR A 363 -4.89 -14.73 -6.32
N CYS A 364 -3.78 -15.41 -6.12
CA CYS A 364 -3.20 -16.33 -7.10
C CYS A 364 -2.44 -17.47 -6.43
N VAL A 365 -1.95 -18.38 -7.24
CA VAL A 365 -0.88 -19.33 -6.87
C VAL A 365 0.44 -18.71 -7.28
N ASP A 366 1.22 -18.23 -6.32
CA ASP A 366 2.57 -17.67 -6.53
C ASP A 366 3.63 -18.76 -6.50
N ASP A 367 4.85 -18.46 -6.96
CA ASP A 367 5.98 -19.38 -6.92
C ASP A 367 7.33 -18.62 -6.97
N SER A 368 8.45 -19.35 -6.73
CA SER A 368 9.80 -18.80 -6.78
C SER A 368 10.24 -18.33 -8.17
N ALA A 369 9.58 -18.79 -9.24
CA ALA A 369 9.83 -18.37 -10.60
C ALA A 369 9.07 -17.11 -11.00
N MET A 370 8.22 -16.57 -10.10
CA MET A 370 7.33 -15.44 -10.39
C MET A 370 6.45 -15.66 -11.62
N SER A 371 5.92 -16.87 -11.81
CA SER A 371 5.13 -17.25 -12.98
C SER A 371 3.91 -16.35 -13.22
N ILE A 372 3.40 -15.73 -12.14
CA ILE A 372 2.26 -14.81 -12.19
C ILE A 372 2.64 -13.36 -12.60
N ALA A 373 3.93 -13.02 -12.72
CA ALA A 373 4.37 -11.63 -12.94
C ALA A 373 3.83 -11.04 -14.25
N VAL A 374 3.91 -11.77 -15.35
CA VAL A 374 3.38 -11.32 -16.65
C VAL A 374 1.84 -11.24 -16.64
N PRO A 375 1.09 -12.26 -16.17
CA PRO A 375 -0.34 -12.13 -15.93
C PRO A 375 -0.72 -10.92 -15.07
N PHE A 376 0.04 -10.61 -14.01
CA PHE A 376 -0.19 -9.45 -13.15
C PHE A 376 0.00 -8.11 -13.89
N GLN A 377 1.06 -7.97 -14.70
CA GLN A 377 1.26 -6.78 -15.53
C GLN A 377 0.10 -6.59 -16.52
N ASN A 378 -0.35 -7.67 -17.16
CA ASN A 378 -1.47 -7.64 -18.08
C ASN A 378 -2.78 -7.26 -17.37
N ALA A 379 -3.02 -7.79 -16.16
CA ALA A 379 -4.17 -7.43 -15.32
C ALA A 379 -4.19 -5.93 -15.00
N GLN A 380 -3.04 -5.37 -14.61
CA GLN A 380 -2.90 -3.94 -14.38
C GLN A 380 -3.26 -3.14 -15.63
N GLN A 381 -2.69 -3.48 -16.78
CA GLN A 381 -2.93 -2.76 -18.03
C GLN A 381 -4.41 -2.76 -18.43
N ARG A 382 -5.10 -3.91 -18.30
CA ARG A 382 -6.55 -4.04 -18.58
C ARG A 382 -7.38 -3.13 -17.68
N LEU A 383 -7.13 -3.13 -16.38
CA LEU A 383 -7.86 -2.32 -15.42
C LEU A 383 -7.58 -0.82 -15.63
N LEU A 384 -6.31 -0.46 -15.88
CA LEU A 384 -5.94 0.93 -16.17
C LEU A 384 -6.61 1.44 -17.44
N ALA A 385 -6.63 0.66 -18.51
CA ALA A 385 -7.31 1.02 -19.74
C ALA A 385 -8.83 1.19 -19.54
N ALA A 386 -9.46 0.34 -18.72
CA ALA A 386 -10.89 0.40 -18.44
C ALA A 386 -11.30 1.62 -17.58
N VAL A 387 -10.39 2.11 -16.71
CA VAL A 387 -10.70 3.19 -15.76
C VAL A 387 -10.15 4.54 -16.21
N PHE A 388 -8.92 4.57 -16.72
CA PHE A 388 -8.21 5.81 -17.06
C PHE A 388 -8.07 6.03 -18.57
N GLY A 389 -8.36 5.03 -19.42
CA GLY A 389 -8.32 5.16 -20.87
C GLY A 389 -9.40 6.14 -21.40
N GLY A 390 -9.07 6.90 -22.44
CA GLY A 390 -10.01 7.87 -23.07
C GLY A 390 -10.15 9.20 -22.32
N ARG A 391 -9.31 9.50 -21.34
CA ARG A 391 -9.24 10.77 -20.65
C ARG A 391 -8.31 11.70 -21.45
N GLN A 392 -8.88 12.66 -22.19
CA GLN A 392 -8.08 13.72 -22.78
C GLN A 392 -7.35 14.49 -21.66
N ARG A 393 -6.04 14.77 -21.87
CA ARG A 393 -5.29 15.69 -21.00
C ARG A 393 -6.07 17.00 -20.90
N ARG A 394 -6.65 17.29 -19.75
CA ARG A 394 -7.07 18.66 -19.43
C ARG A 394 -5.78 19.44 -19.18
N VAL A 395 -5.36 20.18 -20.19
CA VAL A 395 -4.28 21.17 -20.05
C VAL A 395 -4.84 22.28 -19.16
N HIS A 396 -4.29 22.40 -17.95
CA HIS A 396 -4.47 23.55 -17.09
C HIS A 396 -3.25 24.45 -17.18
#